data_057178cbfd5fea97934ee9a10ab41b0a
#
_entry.id   057178cbfd5fea97934ee9a10ab41b0a
#
_cell.length_a   1.000
_cell.length_b   1.000
_cell.length_c   1.000
_cell.angle_alpha   90.00
_cell.angle_beta   90.00
_cell.angle_gamma   90.00
#
_symmetry.space_group_name_H-M   'P 1'
#
loop_
_entity.id
_entity.type
_entity.pdbx_description
1 polymer ?
#
loop_
_entity_poly.entity_id
_entity_poly.type
_entity_poly.pdbx_seq_one_letter_code
_entity_poly.pdbx_strand_id
1 'polypeptide(L)'
;KITPAEARTLAQQAFGDWRNPADAAGIVAQPAGTALSPRVIVVDQPGAGQAAVVAAIRSVSRTDADYFPLTVGNTLLGGGFSSRLNQEIRIKRGLSYGAGSSLGARQDAGVFTASAQTRNDAAVEVSDLILAEIARLGNTPATDADLAPRRATLIGGFGRSLETVDGLGGLVANLALYDLPMSELAGYAGRVRAVTPEQIEAAFARHLPVNEASLVIVGDAATFIDALRAKHPGVEVIPLGDLNLDSATLR
;
A
#
# COMPACT_ATOMS: atom_id res chain seq x y z
N LYS A 1 -12.89 -12.77 -31.66
CA LYS A 1 -13.20 -13.88 -30.72
C LYS A 1 -12.38 -15.08 -31.15
N ILE A 2 -11.71 -15.74 -30.20
CA ILE A 2 -10.99 -16.99 -30.40
C ILE A 2 -11.58 -18.06 -29.49
N THR A 3 -11.48 -19.31 -29.91
CA THR A 3 -11.89 -20.46 -29.11
C THR A 3 -10.77 -20.83 -28.11
N PRO A 4 -11.08 -21.57 -27.04
CA PRO A 4 -10.05 -22.08 -26.14
C PRO A 4 -8.98 -22.94 -26.81
N ALA A 5 -9.34 -23.66 -27.87
CA ALA A 5 -8.41 -24.46 -28.65
C ALA A 5 -7.43 -23.59 -29.45
N GLU A 6 -7.93 -22.56 -30.14
CA GLU A 6 -7.10 -21.59 -30.86
C GLU A 6 -6.17 -20.83 -29.91
N ALA A 7 -6.68 -20.38 -28.72
CA ALA A 7 -5.87 -19.75 -27.72
C ALA A 7 -4.70 -20.62 -27.23
N ARG A 8 -4.97 -21.91 -26.99
CA ARG A 8 -3.96 -22.91 -26.63
C ARG A 8 -2.93 -23.10 -27.73
N THR A 9 -3.36 -23.20 -28.99
CA THR A 9 -2.45 -23.32 -30.13
C THR A 9 -1.54 -22.11 -30.26
N LEU A 10 -2.08 -20.91 -30.15
CA LEU A 10 -1.28 -19.66 -30.16
C LEU A 10 -0.28 -19.60 -29.01
N ALA A 11 -0.70 -19.96 -27.81
CA ALA A 11 0.20 -20.00 -26.66
C ALA A 11 1.32 -21.03 -26.86
N GLN A 12 1.00 -22.21 -27.41
CA GLN A 12 2.00 -23.23 -27.73
C GLN A 12 2.97 -22.77 -28.81
N GLN A 13 2.50 -22.06 -29.82
CA GLN A 13 3.36 -21.49 -30.87
C GLN A 13 4.28 -20.41 -30.33
N ALA A 14 3.77 -19.55 -29.43
CA ALA A 14 4.54 -18.44 -28.90
C ALA A 14 5.55 -18.85 -27.80
N PHE A 15 5.21 -19.85 -26.99
CA PHE A 15 5.94 -20.19 -25.76
C PHE A 15 6.33 -21.67 -25.64
N GLY A 16 5.93 -22.52 -26.61
CA GLY A 16 6.14 -23.96 -26.53
C GLY A 16 7.62 -24.39 -26.46
N ASP A 17 8.49 -23.58 -27.04
CA ASP A 17 9.95 -23.79 -27.03
C ASP A 17 10.64 -23.10 -25.85
N TRP A 18 9.87 -22.39 -25.02
CA TRP A 18 10.45 -21.75 -23.86
C TRP A 18 10.98 -22.79 -22.88
N ARG A 19 12.26 -22.72 -22.59
CA ARG A 19 12.93 -23.58 -21.60
C ARG A 19 13.45 -22.69 -20.49
N ASN A 20 13.23 -23.13 -19.26
CA ASN A 20 13.95 -22.56 -18.15
C ASN A 20 15.42 -23.01 -18.32
N PRO A 21 16.41 -22.08 -18.46
CA PRO A 21 17.81 -22.47 -18.52
C PRO A 21 18.15 -23.29 -17.27
N ALA A 22 18.75 -24.46 -17.47
CA ALA A 22 19.10 -25.35 -16.35
C ALA A 22 20.05 -24.68 -15.34
N ASP A 23 20.79 -23.68 -15.81
CA ASP A 23 21.74 -22.87 -15.02
C ASP A 23 21.15 -21.51 -14.56
N ALA A 24 19.90 -21.22 -14.86
CA ALA A 24 19.24 -20.12 -14.17
C ALA A 24 19.18 -20.54 -12.69
N ALA A 25 20.17 -20.09 -11.92
CA ALA A 25 20.08 -20.13 -10.47
C ALA A 25 18.68 -19.59 -10.14
N GLY A 26 17.81 -20.49 -9.65
CA GLY A 26 16.48 -20.07 -9.29
C GLY A 26 16.66 -18.86 -8.38
N ILE A 27 15.95 -17.77 -8.69
CA ILE A 27 15.88 -16.68 -7.72
C ILE A 27 15.30 -17.33 -6.48
N VAL A 28 16.20 -17.73 -5.56
CA VAL A 28 15.79 -18.18 -4.24
C VAL A 28 15.18 -16.93 -3.63
N ALA A 29 13.85 -16.89 -3.60
CA ALA A 29 13.14 -15.85 -2.90
C ALA A 29 13.70 -15.85 -1.48
N GLN A 30 14.49 -14.84 -1.16
CA GLN A 30 14.94 -14.64 0.21
C GLN A 30 13.67 -14.40 1.01
N PRO A 31 13.42 -15.17 2.09
CA PRO A 31 12.31 -14.86 2.98
C PRO A 31 12.43 -13.39 3.36
N ALA A 32 11.32 -12.66 3.29
CA ALA A 32 11.31 -11.27 3.70
C ALA A 32 11.95 -11.20 5.11
N GLY A 33 13.09 -10.54 5.21
CA GLY A 33 13.91 -10.51 6.44
C GLY A 33 13.08 -10.12 7.68
N THR A 34 13.54 -10.52 8.85
CA THR A 34 12.98 -10.12 10.14
C THR A 34 12.89 -8.60 10.27
N ALA A 35 11.97 -8.15 11.12
CA ALA A 35 11.57 -6.75 11.31
C ALA A 35 12.71 -5.74 11.12
N LEU A 36 12.53 -4.84 10.16
CA LEU A 36 13.37 -3.67 10.00
C LEU A 36 13.05 -2.69 11.13
N SER A 37 14.07 -2.10 11.75
CA SER A 37 13.83 -0.98 12.65
C SER A 37 13.22 0.18 11.86
N PRO A 38 12.14 0.81 12.35
CA PRO A 38 11.54 1.95 11.67
C PRO A 38 12.55 3.12 11.60
N ARG A 39 12.56 3.81 10.47
CA ARG A 39 13.44 4.97 10.22
C ARG A 39 12.61 6.20 9.91
N VAL A 40 13.09 7.36 10.35
CA VAL A 40 12.58 8.65 9.89
C VAL A 40 13.65 9.29 9.01
N ILE A 41 13.35 9.46 7.74
CA ILE A 41 14.30 9.89 6.72
C ILE A 41 13.76 11.14 6.04
N VAL A 42 14.61 12.13 5.92
CA VAL A 42 14.37 13.32 5.10
C VAL A 42 15.34 13.30 3.94
N VAL A 43 14.84 13.28 2.72
CA VAL A 43 15.63 13.58 1.53
C VAL A 43 15.53 15.10 1.30
N ASP A 44 16.64 15.78 1.57
CA ASP A 44 16.68 17.25 1.47
C ASP A 44 16.85 17.68 0.02
N GLN A 45 15.85 18.38 -0.47
CA GLN A 45 15.83 19.01 -1.79
C GLN A 45 15.59 20.51 -1.64
N PRO A 46 16.65 21.31 -1.46
CA PRO A 46 16.52 22.75 -1.30
C PRO A 46 15.76 23.41 -2.45
N GLY A 47 14.82 24.30 -2.10
CA GLY A 47 13.98 24.98 -3.08
C GLY A 47 12.86 24.14 -3.69
N ALA A 48 12.61 22.92 -3.21
CA ALA A 48 11.43 22.15 -3.61
C ALA A 48 10.15 22.93 -3.28
N GLY A 49 9.24 23.05 -4.24
CA GLY A 49 7.97 23.78 -4.04
C GLY A 49 7.00 23.07 -3.10
N GLN A 50 7.13 21.74 -2.93
CA GLN A 50 6.29 20.91 -2.09
C GLN A 50 7.12 19.82 -1.40
N ALA A 51 6.59 19.30 -0.30
CA ALA A 51 7.08 18.09 0.34
C ALA A 51 6.18 16.90 -0.02
N ALA A 52 6.81 15.74 -0.28
CA ALA A 52 6.14 14.46 -0.34
C ALA A 52 6.34 13.73 0.99
N VAL A 53 5.25 13.33 1.63
CA VAL A 53 5.25 12.62 2.92
C VAL A 53 4.75 11.20 2.68
N VAL A 54 5.51 10.19 3.12
CA VAL A 54 5.16 8.78 3.01
C VAL A 54 5.41 8.09 4.35
N ALA A 55 4.37 7.46 4.89
CA ALA A 55 4.51 6.49 5.97
C ALA A 55 4.44 5.08 5.36
N ALA A 56 5.38 4.21 5.70
CA ALA A 56 5.46 2.84 5.21
C ALA A 56 5.58 1.86 6.39
N ILE A 57 4.76 0.80 6.35
CA ILE A 57 4.77 -0.27 7.36
C ILE A 57 4.83 -1.59 6.61
N ARG A 58 5.66 -2.52 7.09
CA ARG A 58 5.61 -3.90 6.58
C ARG A 58 4.23 -4.49 6.85
N SER A 59 3.67 -5.16 5.86
CA SER A 59 2.33 -5.70 5.90
C SER A 59 2.30 -7.18 5.53
N VAL A 60 1.13 -7.69 5.27
CA VAL A 60 0.81 -9.11 5.11
C VAL A 60 1.14 -9.67 3.74
N SER A 61 1.23 -11.00 3.66
CA SER A 61 1.20 -11.72 2.39
C SER A 61 -0.20 -11.67 1.74
N ARG A 62 -0.26 -12.04 0.46
CA ARG A 62 -1.55 -12.13 -0.25
C ARG A 62 -2.45 -13.27 0.27
N THR A 63 -1.86 -14.27 0.91
CA THR A 63 -2.55 -15.45 1.46
C THR A 63 -2.91 -15.32 2.93
N ASP A 64 -2.57 -14.18 3.56
CA ASP A 64 -2.88 -13.93 4.97
C ASP A 64 -4.40 -13.86 5.22
N ALA A 65 -4.82 -14.39 6.36
CA ALA A 65 -6.22 -14.37 6.78
C ALA A 65 -6.78 -12.95 6.93
N ASP A 66 -5.94 -11.99 7.31
CA ASP A 66 -6.31 -10.58 7.50
C ASP A 66 -6.23 -9.74 6.21
N TYR A 67 -5.92 -10.37 5.05
CA TYR A 67 -5.87 -9.66 3.76
C TYR A 67 -7.15 -8.90 3.44
N PHE A 68 -8.34 -9.51 3.59
CA PHE A 68 -9.61 -8.84 3.30
C PHE A 68 -9.97 -7.77 4.32
N PRO A 69 -9.84 -7.97 5.65
CA PRO A 69 -9.95 -6.91 6.65
C PRO A 69 -9.06 -5.70 6.33
N LEU A 70 -7.78 -5.93 6.02
CA LEU A 70 -6.85 -4.87 5.66
C LEU A 70 -7.22 -4.18 4.33
N THR A 71 -7.71 -4.93 3.32
CA THR A 71 -8.15 -4.37 2.05
C THR A 71 -9.36 -3.44 2.22
N VAL A 72 -10.36 -3.86 2.99
CA VAL A 72 -11.55 -3.02 3.27
C VAL A 72 -11.16 -1.81 4.11
N GLY A 73 -10.35 -2.01 5.16
CA GLY A 73 -9.85 -0.94 6.02
C GLY A 73 -8.98 0.07 5.25
N ASN A 74 -8.11 -0.39 4.34
CA ASN A 74 -7.34 0.48 3.47
C ASN A 74 -8.24 1.33 2.56
N THR A 75 -9.33 0.76 2.05
CA THR A 75 -10.30 1.52 1.24
C THR A 75 -10.99 2.61 2.06
N LEU A 76 -11.27 2.37 3.35
CA LEU A 76 -11.79 3.38 4.27
C LEU A 76 -10.74 4.45 4.57
N LEU A 77 -9.47 4.04 4.80
CA LEU A 77 -8.39 4.93 5.19
C LEU A 77 -7.99 5.89 4.06
N GLY A 78 -7.66 5.35 2.89
CA GLY A 78 -7.07 6.13 1.80
C GLY A 78 -7.51 5.73 0.39
N GLY A 79 -8.51 4.82 0.24
CA GLY A 79 -8.89 4.24 -1.04
C GLY A 79 -9.79 5.11 -1.93
N GLY A 80 -9.84 6.42 -1.76
CA GLY A 80 -10.62 7.29 -2.63
C GLY A 80 -10.91 8.66 -2.05
N PHE A 81 -11.66 9.49 -2.80
CA PHE A 81 -11.93 10.88 -2.45
C PHE A 81 -12.59 11.06 -1.07
N SER A 82 -13.53 10.20 -0.71
CA SER A 82 -14.23 10.24 0.57
C SER A 82 -13.55 9.46 1.70
N SER A 83 -12.28 9.04 1.50
CA SER A 83 -11.48 8.34 2.50
C SER A 83 -11.11 9.24 3.68
N ARG A 84 -10.76 8.63 4.83
CA ARG A 84 -10.42 9.36 6.05
C ARG A 84 -9.22 10.30 5.86
N LEU A 85 -8.16 9.85 5.18
CA LEU A 85 -7.00 10.70 4.89
C LEU A 85 -7.38 11.93 4.05
N ASN A 86 -8.17 11.76 3.00
CA ASN A 86 -8.64 12.90 2.22
C ASN A 86 -9.55 13.83 3.02
N GLN A 87 -10.43 13.28 3.86
CA GLN A 87 -11.29 14.11 4.71
C GLN A 87 -10.46 14.94 5.70
N GLU A 88 -9.47 14.35 6.35
CA GLU A 88 -8.68 15.05 7.36
C GLU A 88 -7.66 16.02 6.76
N ILE A 89 -6.95 15.61 5.72
CA ILE A 89 -5.81 16.36 5.17
C ILE A 89 -6.28 17.36 4.11
N ARG A 90 -7.14 16.92 3.17
CA ARG A 90 -7.58 17.74 2.06
C ARG A 90 -8.81 18.59 2.39
N ILE A 91 -9.89 17.95 2.83
CA ILE A 91 -11.21 18.62 2.91
C ILE A 91 -11.27 19.54 4.13
N LYS A 92 -10.87 19.04 5.32
CA LYS A 92 -10.97 19.82 6.55
C LYS A 92 -9.87 20.86 6.70
N ARG A 93 -8.64 20.57 6.24
CA ARG A 93 -7.47 21.41 6.49
C ARG A 93 -6.86 22.06 5.24
N GLY A 94 -7.20 21.59 4.05
CA GLY A 94 -6.64 22.16 2.82
C GLY A 94 -5.12 21.97 2.67
N LEU A 95 -4.54 20.99 3.34
CA LEU A 95 -3.09 20.80 3.40
C LEU A 95 -2.53 20.10 2.15
N SER A 96 -3.36 19.37 1.40
CA SER A 96 -2.95 18.61 0.24
C SER A 96 -4.02 18.63 -0.84
N TYR A 97 -3.63 18.47 -2.11
CA TYR A 97 -4.57 18.20 -3.20
C TYR A 97 -5.17 16.78 -3.12
N GLY A 98 -4.48 15.84 -2.46
CA GLY A 98 -4.95 14.48 -2.22
C GLY A 98 -4.05 13.73 -1.25
N ALA A 99 -4.66 12.83 -0.48
CA ALA A 99 -3.99 11.90 0.38
C ALA A 99 -4.59 10.51 0.18
N GLY A 100 -3.75 9.47 0.24
CA GLY A 100 -4.20 8.11 -0.01
C GLY A 100 -3.38 7.07 0.72
N SER A 101 -3.84 5.82 0.64
CA SER A 101 -3.09 4.66 1.14
C SER A 101 -3.20 3.48 0.19
N SER A 102 -2.23 2.59 0.25
CA SER A 102 -2.15 1.39 -0.57
C SER A 102 -1.68 0.20 0.27
N LEU A 103 -2.32 -0.94 0.07
CA LEU A 103 -1.93 -2.22 0.63
C LEU A 103 -1.28 -3.07 -0.47
N GLY A 104 0.04 -3.14 -0.50
CA GLY A 104 0.80 -3.94 -1.45
C GLY A 104 1.09 -5.32 -0.88
N ALA A 105 0.10 -6.21 -0.82
CA ALA A 105 0.32 -7.59 -0.41
C ALA A 105 1.12 -8.37 -1.48
N ARG A 106 2.11 -9.14 -1.05
CA ARG A 106 3.00 -9.94 -1.91
C ARG A 106 3.01 -11.40 -1.45
N GLN A 107 3.94 -12.22 -1.96
CA GLN A 107 3.99 -13.65 -1.64
C GLN A 107 4.29 -13.91 -0.15
N ASP A 108 5.32 -13.28 0.40
CA ASP A 108 5.73 -13.51 1.79
C ASP A 108 5.29 -12.38 2.73
N ALA A 109 5.58 -11.15 2.34
CA ALA A 109 5.19 -9.96 3.07
C ALA A 109 5.00 -8.80 2.10
N GLY A 110 4.09 -7.92 2.42
CA GLY A 110 3.80 -6.72 1.65
C GLY A 110 4.32 -5.46 2.31
N VAL A 111 4.00 -4.34 1.69
CA VAL A 111 4.21 -3.02 2.26
C VAL A 111 2.90 -2.25 2.20
N PHE A 112 2.46 -1.77 3.36
CA PHE A 112 1.42 -0.77 3.43
C PHE A 112 2.07 0.61 3.33
N THR A 113 1.50 1.51 2.53
CA THR A 113 1.94 2.91 2.43
C THR A 113 0.75 3.85 2.58
N ALA A 114 0.98 4.98 3.25
CA ALA A 114 0.05 6.11 3.25
C ALA A 114 0.84 7.38 2.92
N SER A 115 0.30 8.22 2.03
CA SER A 115 1.08 9.34 1.49
C SER A 115 0.23 10.56 1.15
N ALA A 116 0.87 11.71 1.17
CA ALA A 116 0.33 12.97 0.67
C ALA A 116 1.45 13.88 0.17
N GLN A 117 1.15 14.75 -0.79
CA GLN A 117 1.98 15.89 -1.13
C GLN A 117 1.41 17.15 -0.48
N THR A 118 2.27 17.99 0.09
CA THR A 118 1.85 19.17 0.84
C THR A 118 2.87 20.31 0.68
N ARG A 119 2.58 21.52 1.17
CA ARG A 119 3.62 22.54 1.32
C ARG A 119 4.66 22.09 2.36
N ASN A 120 5.90 22.55 2.21
CA ASN A 120 7.00 22.10 3.06
C ASN A 120 6.72 22.38 4.54
N ASP A 121 6.23 23.57 4.89
CA ASP A 121 5.91 23.98 6.27
C ASP A 121 4.83 23.12 6.95
N ALA A 122 4.01 22.39 6.17
CA ALA A 122 2.97 21.49 6.67
C ALA A 122 3.40 20.01 6.71
N ALA A 123 4.62 19.68 6.30
CA ALA A 123 5.07 18.28 6.16
C ALA A 123 4.96 17.49 7.49
N VAL A 124 5.32 18.11 8.62
CA VAL A 124 5.24 17.49 9.95
C VAL A 124 3.79 17.27 10.36
N GLU A 125 2.91 18.26 10.17
CA GLU A 125 1.48 18.12 10.48
C GLU A 125 0.84 17.00 9.65
N VAL A 126 1.15 16.94 8.37
CA VAL A 126 0.62 15.90 7.47
C VAL A 126 1.12 14.51 7.87
N SER A 127 2.39 14.37 8.29
CA SER A 127 2.91 13.11 8.81
C SER A 127 2.17 12.64 10.06
N ASP A 128 1.92 13.54 10.99
CA ASP A 128 1.17 13.25 12.22
C ASP A 128 -0.26 12.82 11.91
N LEU A 129 -0.93 13.50 10.98
CA LEU A 129 -2.30 13.16 10.57
C LEU A 129 -2.38 11.79 9.91
N ILE A 130 -1.40 11.44 9.06
CA ILE A 130 -1.32 10.11 8.45
C ILE A 130 -1.20 9.03 9.53
N LEU A 131 -0.24 9.18 10.44
CA LEU A 131 -0.01 8.22 11.53
C LEU A 131 -1.22 8.13 12.47
N ALA A 132 -1.83 9.26 12.80
CA ALA A 132 -3.02 9.31 13.65
C ALA A 132 -4.23 8.56 13.04
N GLU A 133 -4.47 8.71 11.73
CA GLU A 133 -5.58 8.00 11.07
C GLU A 133 -5.32 6.49 10.93
N ILE A 134 -4.06 6.07 10.73
CA ILE A 134 -3.69 4.65 10.78
C ILE A 134 -3.95 4.09 12.18
N ALA A 135 -3.43 4.75 13.22
CA ALA A 135 -3.61 4.35 14.62
C ALA A 135 -5.08 4.29 15.02
N ARG A 136 -5.89 5.24 14.54
CA ARG A 136 -7.33 5.29 14.83
C ARG A 136 -8.07 4.05 14.33
N LEU A 137 -7.69 3.49 13.18
CA LEU A 137 -8.31 2.26 12.68
C LEU A 137 -7.93 1.03 13.48
N GLY A 138 -6.77 1.00 14.11
CA GLY A 138 -6.34 -0.07 15.01
C GLY A 138 -6.82 0.06 16.47
N ASN A 139 -7.43 1.21 16.83
CA ASN A 139 -7.83 1.49 18.21
C ASN A 139 -9.34 1.76 18.38
N THR A 140 -10.05 1.92 17.28
CA THR A 140 -11.47 2.27 17.30
C THR A 140 -12.18 1.62 16.11
N PRO A 141 -13.16 0.75 16.34
CA PRO A 141 -13.91 0.12 15.27
C PRO A 141 -14.57 1.16 14.36
N ALA A 142 -14.54 0.91 13.07
CA ALA A 142 -15.36 1.65 12.13
C ALA A 142 -16.83 1.29 12.33
N THR A 143 -17.74 2.11 11.84
CA THR A 143 -19.16 1.76 11.83
C THR A 143 -19.53 1.00 10.55
N ASP A 144 -20.61 0.22 10.57
CA ASP A 144 -21.13 -0.40 9.35
C ASP A 144 -21.52 0.64 8.28
N ALA A 145 -21.96 1.82 8.70
CA ALA A 145 -22.23 2.95 7.80
C ALA A 145 -20.96 3.44 7.09
N ASP A 146 -19.81 3.41 7.76
CA ASP A 146 -18.51 3.73 7.14
C ASP A 146 -18.10 2.67 6.12
N LEU A 147 -18.40 1.39 6.40
CA LEU A 147 -17.92 0.26 5.60
C LEU A 147 -18.81 -0.04 4.40
N ALA A 148 -20.11 0.19 4.46
CA ALA A 148 -21.04 -0.12 3.37
C ALA A 148 -20.62 0.47 2.02
N PRO A 149 -20.28 1.78 1.89
CA PRO A 149 -19.83 2.35 0.63
C PRO A 149 -18.45 1.81 0.20
N ARG A 150 -17.58 1.42 1.14
CA ARG A 150 -16.24 0.87 0.83
C ARG A 150 -16.32 -0.54 0.27
N ARG A 151 -17.15 -1.39 0.88
CA ARG A 151 -17.47 -2.72 0.36
C ARG A 151 -18.09 -2.62 -1.05
N ALA A 152 -19.03 -1.69 -1.26
CA ALA A 152 -19.64 -1.46 -2.57
C ALA A 152 -18.62 -1.01 -3.62
N THR A 153 -17.69 -0.12 -3.27
CA THR A 153 -16.61 0.34 -4.15
C THR A 153 -15.70 -0.81 -4.58
N LEU A 154 -15.26 -1.65 -3.64
CA LEU A 154 -14.42 -2.81 -3.93
C LEU A 154 -15.13 -3.83 -4.83
N ILE A 155 -16.37 -4.18 -4.50
CA ILE A 155 -17.16 -5.15 -5.28
C ILE A 155 -17.46 -4.60 -6.68
N GLY A 156 -17.85 -3.33 -6.79
CA GLY A 156 -18.09 -2.69 -8.08
C GLY A 156 -16.82 -2.58 -8.93
N GLY A 157 -15.69 -2.25 -8.31
CA GLY A 157 -14.37 -2.23 -8.98
C GLY A 157 -13.99 -3.60 -9.52
N PHE A 158 -14.14 -4.63 -8.70
CA PHE A 158 -13.91 -6.01 -9.09
C PHE A 158 -14.82 -6.44 -10.24
N GLY A 159 -16.12 -6.11 -10.17
CA GLY A 159 -17.07 -6.40 -11.26
C GLY A 159 -16.63 -5.79 -12.58
N ARG A 160 -16.23 -4.52 -12.59
CA ARG A 160 -15.71 -3.85 -13.80
C ARG A 160 -14.45 -4.51 -14.35
N SER A 161 -13.56 -5.00 -13.48
CA SER A 161 -12.36 -5.74 -13.95
C SER A 161 -12.71 -7.05 -14.64
N LEU A 162 -13.84 -7.68 -14.33
CA LEU A 162 -14.30 -8.90 -15.00
C LEU A 162 -14.90 -8.64 -16.41
N GLU A 163 -15.27 -7.40 -16.72
CA GLU A 163 -15.91 -7.04 -18.00
C GLU A 163 -14.90 -6.91 -19.16
N THR A 164 -13.61 -6.76 -18.85
CA THR A 164 -12.57 -6.58 -19.86
C THR A 164 -11.62 -7.77 -19.89
N VAL A 165 -11.06 -8.04 -21.08
CA VAL A 165 -10.07 -9.11 -21.26
C VAL A 165 -8.82 -8.85 -20.42
N ASP A 166 -8.34 -7.62 -20.41
CA ASP A 166 -7.15 -7.22 -19.64
C ASP A 166 -7.39 -7.32 -18.13
N GLY A 167 -8.54 -6.86 -17.65
CA GLY A 167 -8.90 -6.96 -16.25
C GLY A 167 -9.05 -8.39 -15.76
N LEU A 168 -9.77 -9.23 -16.53
CA LEU A 168 -9.92 -10.66 -16.22
C LEU A 168 -8.55 -11.36 -16.30
N GLY A 169 -7.77 -11.09 -17.35
CA GLY A 169 -6.43 -11.65 -17.53
C GLY A 169 -5.51 -11.27 -16.36
N GLY A 170 -5.52 -10.01 -15.93
CA GLY A 170 -4.75 -9.54 -14.77
C GLY A 170 -5.16 -10.22 -13.46
N LEU A 171 -6.48 -10.43 -13.24
CA LEU A 171 -6.97 -11.14 -12.06
C LEU A 171 -6.51 -12.61 -12.06
N VAL A 172 -6.61 -13.31 -13.19
CA VAL A 172 -6.18 -14.71 -13.32
C VAL A 172 -4.67 -14.84 -13.17
N ALA A 173 -3.89 -13.94 -13.79
CA ALA A 173 -2.43 -13.91 -13.64
C ALA A 173 -2.01 -13.67 -12.18
N ASN A 174 -2.72 -12.79 -11.49
CA ASN A 174 -2.47 -12.52 -10.06
C ASN A 174 -2.77 -13.74 -9.18
N LEU A 175 -3.84 -14.49 -9.47
CA LEU A 175 -4.11 -15.74 -8.77
C LEU A 175 -3.00 -16.77 -9.00
N ALA A 176 -2.56 -16.93 -10.25
CA ALA A 176 -1.47 -17.85 -10.58
C ALA A 176 -0.15 -17.46 -9.92
N LEU A 177 0.16 -16.14 -9.85
CA LEU A 177 1.37 -15.62 -9.21
C LEU A 177 1.44 -15.97 -7.71
N TYR A 178 0.29 -15.97 -7.03
CA TYR A 178 0.20 -16.23 -5.58
C TYR A 178 -0.30 -17.64 -5.24
N ASP A 179 -0.35 -18.55 -6.24
CA ASP A 179 -0.85 -19.93 -6.09
C ASP A 179 -2.24 -19.99 -5.45
N LEU A 180 -3.13 -19.10 -5.88
CA LEU A 180 -4.50 -19.00 -5.37
C LEU A 180 -5.49 -19.73 -6.32
N PRO A 181 -6.50 -20.41 -5.77
CA PRO A 181 -7.47 -21.13 -6.59
C PRO A 181 -8.40 -20.16 -7.34
N MET A 182 -8.89 -20.59 -8.52
CA MET A 182 -9.87 -19.82 -9.31
C MET A 182 -11.18 -19.52 -8.57
N SER A 183 -11.51 -20.29 -7.53
CA SER A 183 -12.64 -20.02 -6.64
C SER A 183 -12.54 -18.69 -5.89
N GLU A 184 -11.33 -18.10 -5.82
CA GLU A 184 -11.11 -16.75 -5.29
C GLU A 184 -11.96 -15.71 -6.04
N LEU A 185 -12.09 -15.83 -7.36
CA LEU A 185 -12.90 -14.90 -8.17
C LEU A 185 -14.38 -14.99 -7.78
N ALA A 186 -14.92 -16.20 -7.65
CA ALA A 186 -16.31 -16.39 -7.26
C ALA A 186 -16.59 -15.96 -5.81
N GLY A 187 -15.61 -16.15 -4.92
CA GLY A 187 -15.73 -15.84 -3.49
C GLY A 187 -15.48 -14.38 -3.12
N TYR A 188 -14.87 -13.57 -4.00
CA TYR A 188 -14.38 -12.23 -3.68
C TYR A 188 -15.44 -11.33 -3.05
N ALA A 189 -16.59 -11.18 -3.71
CA ALA A 189 -17.67 -10.32 -3.22
C ALA A 189 -18.23 -10.78 -1.86
N GLY A 190 -18.31 -12.09 -1.65
CA GLY A 190 -18.74 -12.67 -0.37
C GLY A 190 -17.76 -12.33 0.75
N ARG A 191 -16.48 -12.51 0.52
CA ARG A 191 -15.43 -12.19 1.51
C ARG A 191 -15.38 -10.70 1.84
N VAL A 192 -15.47 -9.82 0.86
CA VAL A 192 -15.53 -8.37 1.09
C VAL A 192 -16.75 -7.99 1.92
N ARG A 193 -17.93 -8.59 1.67
CA ARG A 193 -19.15 -8.31 2.46
C ARG A 193 -19.05 -8.83 3.90
N ALA A 194 -18.36 -9.94 4.11
CA ALA A 194 -18.25 -10.59 5.41
C ALA A 194 -17.29 -9.89 6.39
N VAL A 195 -16.42 -8.98 5.90
CA VAL A 195 -15.50 -8.23 6.78
C VAL A 195 -16.28 -7.38 7.77
N THR A 196 -15.98 -7.51 9.06
CA THR A 196 -16.64 -6.73 10.15
C THR A 196 -15.75 -5.56 10.61
N PRO A 197 -16.31 -4.55 11.28
CA PRO A 197 -15.56 -3.47 11.90
C PRO A 197 -14.46 -3.97 12.85
N GLU A 198 -14.76 -4.96 13.69
CA GLU A 198 -13.86 -5.54 14.69
C GLU A 198 -12.68 -6.27 14.02
N GLN A 199 -12.94 -6.94 12.89
CA GLN A 199 -11.88 -7.58 12.12
C GLN A 199 -10.91 -6.56 11.54
N ILE A 200 -11.40 -5.40 11.09
CA ILE A 200 -10.54 -4.30 10.59
C ILE A 200 -9.70 -3.74 11.72
N GLU A 201 -10.31 -3.42 12.86
CA GLU A 201 -9.59 -2.92 14.04
C GLU A 201 -8.48 -3.89 14.45
N ALA A 202 -8.80 -5.16 14.63
CA ALA A 202 -7.83 -6.18 15.03
C ALA A 202 -6.70 -6.36 14.00
N ALA A 203 -7.02 -6.33 12.71
CA ALA A 203 -6.03 -6.44 11.63
C ALA A 203 -5.11 -5.23 11.57
N PHE A 204 -5.64 -4.00 11.70
CA PHE A 204 -4.82 -2.79 11.76
C PHE A 204 -3.94 -2.75 13.00
N ALA A 205 -4.47 -3.07 14.17
CA ALA A 205 -3.70 -3.13 15.41
C ALA A 205 -2.55 -4.14 15.33
N ARG A 206 -2.77 -5.30 14.69
CA ARG A 206 -1.78 -6.38 14.57
C ARG A 206 -0.71 -6.09 13.52
N HIS A 207 -1.11 -5.62 12.34
CA HIS A 207 -0.24 -5.57 11.16
C HIS A 207 0.24 -4.17 10.79
N LEU A 208 -0.39 -3.12 11.33
CA LEU A 208 -0.06 -1.72 11.00
C LEU A 208 0.16 -0.87 12.26
N PRO A 209 0.93 -1.36 13.25
CA PRO A 209 1.24 -0.57 14.43
C PRO A 209 2.13 0.62 14.05
N VAL A 210 1.71 1.82 14.38
CA VAL A 210 2.38 3.06 13.94
C VAL A 210 3.79 3.25 14.49
N ASN A 211 4.14 2.59 15.59
CA ASN A 211 5.50 2.56 16.13
C ASN A 211 6.48 1.75 15.26
N GLU A 212 5.99 0.97 14.30
CA GLU A 212 6.78 0.26 13.29
C GLU A 212 6.79 0.99 11.94
N ALA A 213 6.16 2.17 11.85
CA ALA A 213 6.15 2.95 10.64
C ALA A 213 7.51 3.61 10.37
N SER A 214 8.06 3.38 9.18
CA SER A 214 9.09 4.25 8.63
C SER A 214 8.44 5.47 7.99
N LEU A 215 9.01 6.65 8.23
CA LEU A 215 8.54 7.91 7.67
C LEU A 215 9.60 8.45 6.70
N VAL A 216 9.20 8.74 5.48
CA VAL A 216 10.07 9.36 4.47
C VAL A 216 9.44 10.68 4.04
N ILE A 217 10.21 11.76 4.14
CA ILE A 217 9.80 13.09 3.68
C ILE A 217 10.83 13.57 2.65
N VAL A 218 10.36 13.95 1.47
CA VAL A 218 11.20 14.56 0.43
C VAL A 218 10.74 15.99 0.25
N GLY A 219 11.62 16.98 0.44
CA GLY A 219 11.26 18.40 0.32
C GLY A 219 12.37 19.33 0.77
N ASP A 220 12.08 20.62 0.87
CA ASP A 220 13.01 21.63 1.41
C ASP A 220 13.07 21.52 2.94
N ALA A 221 14.06 20.75 3.41
CA ALA A 221 14.21 20.41 4.82
C ALA A 221 14.36 21.63 5.72
N ALA A 222 14.94 22.72 5.24
CA ALA A 222 15.16 23.93 6.02
C ALA A 222 13.86 24.49 6.62
N THR A 223 12.72 24.19 6.00
CA THR A 223 11.41 24.72 6.43
C THR A 223 10.75 23.92 7.56
N PHE A 224 11.14 22.64 7.77
CA PHE A 224 10.44 21.75 8.70
C PHE A 224 11.35 20.89 9.60
N ILE A 225 12.65 20.85 9.33
CA ILE A 225 13.54 19.88 9.98
C ILE A 225 13.62 20.04 11.50
N ASP A 226 13.58 21.26 12.01
CA ASP A 226 13.67 21.50 13.46
C ASP A 226 12.40 21.01 14.18
N ALA A 227 11.22 21.24 13.60
CA ALA A 227 9.98 20.71 14.12
C ALA A 227 9.93 19.17 14.06
N LEU A 228 10.49 18.58 13.00
CA LEU A 228 10.57 17.13 12.87
C LEU A 228 11.55 16.52 13.86
N ARG A 229 12.73 17.13 14.08
CA ARG A 229 13.72 16.69 15.08
C ARG A 229 13.20 16.73 16.50
N ALA A 230 12.37 17.70 16.83
CA ALA A 230 11.74 17.79 18.14
C ALA A 230 10.85 16.56 18.45
N LYS A 231 10.24 15.96 17.44
CA LYS A 231 9.38 14.76 17.56
C LYS A 231 10.15 13.46 17.34
N HIS A 232 11.12 13.49 16.44
CA HIS A 232 11.92 12.35 16.00
C HIS A 232 13.42 12.69 16.11
N PRO A 233 14.03 12.62 17.31
CA PRO A 233 15.43 13.00 17.50
C PRO A 233 16.43 12.21 16.64
N GLY A 234 16.05 10.99 16.23
CA GLY A 234 16.83 10.12 15.35
C GLY A 234 16.61 10.32 13.86
N VAL A 235 16.01 11.44 13.42
CA VAL A 235 15.78 11.71 12.01
C VAL A 235 17.09 11.78 11.22
N GLU A 236 17.13 11.04 10.12
CA GLU A 236 18.24 11.04 9.17
C GLU A 236 17.97 12.04 8.05
N VAL A 237 18.92 12.93 7.78
CA VAL A 237 18.82 13.85 6.64
C VAL A 237 19.83 13.43 5.59
N ILE A 238 19.37 13.23 4.37
CA ILE A 238 20.16 12.84 3.20
C ILE A 238 19.99 13.94 2.15
N PRO A 239 21.05 14.69 1.82
CA PRO A 239 21.00 15.59 0.68
C PRO A 239 20.64 14.80 -0.61
N LEU A 240 19.81 15.36 -1.47
CA LEU A 240 19.40 14.67 -2.71
C LEU A 240 20.60 14.20 -3.55
N GLY A 241 21.69 14.97 -3.56
CA GLY A 241 22.92 14.62 -4.30
C GLY A 241 23.68 13.41 -3.74
N ASP A 242 23.43 13.05 -2.48
CA ASP A 242 24.07 11.92 -1.77
C ASP A 242 23.18 10.68 -1.74
N LEU A 243 21.97 10.78 -2.29
CA LEU A 243 20.99 9.68 -2.27
C LEU A 243 21.41 8.55 -3.20
N ASN A 244 21.61 7.36 -2.65
CA ASN A 244 21.92 6.15 -3.38
C ASN A 244 20.81 5.10 -3.18
N LEU A 245 19.95 4.93 -4.19
CA LEU A 245 18.84 3.98 -4.13
C LEU A 245 19.28 2.51 -4.24
N ASP A 246 20.51 2.25 -4.67
CA ASP A 246 21.08 0.90 -4.77
C ASP A 246 21.73 0.44 -3.46
N SER A 247 21.82 1.34 -2.47
CA SER A 247 22.36 1.05 -1.13
C SER A 247 21.26 0.86 -0.11
N ALA A 248 21.37 -0.15 0.74
CA ALA A 248 20.44 -0.37 1.85
C ALA A 248 20.44 0.78 2.87
N THR A 249 21.53 1.54 2.96
CA THR A 249 21.62 2.74 3.81
C THR A 249 21.13 4.00 3.12
N LEU A 250 20.87 3.95 1.83
CA LEU A 250 20.51 5.08 0.96
C LEU A 250 21.63 6.11 0.75
N ARG A 251 22.87 5.72 1.07
CA ARG A 251 24.09 6.52 0.93
C ARG A 251 25.21 5.73 0.29
#